data_c38ffcb98eb4afd0d209646b097dac10
#
_entry.id   c38ffcb98eb4afd0d209646b097dac10
#
_cell.length_a   1.000
_cell.length_b   1.000
_cell.length_c   1.000
_cell.angle_alpha   90.00
_cell.angle_beta   90.00
_cell.angle_gamma   90.00
#
_symmetry.space_group_name_H-M   'P 1'
#
loop_
_entity.id
_entity.type
_entity.pdbx_description
1 polymer ?
#
loop_
_entity_poly.entity_id
_entity_poly.type
_entity_poly.pdbx_seq_one_letter_code
_entity_poly.pdbx_strand_id
1 'polypeptide(L)'
;MKKVAIITGASSGLGRQFVIQTAKSHGFLDEIWVVARRADRLFELGVLVSNIVIRPIPLDLAKKDSAERIRNILAKEKPKVYVLVNCSGLGLAGKFDRQEEEMLDQMVKVNCLALTRVTRAVLPYMSRKARIVQVASSAAFVPQPGFAVYAATKSYVLNLSLALRQELKKRGIIVTAVCPGPVKTEFFDTAYQKKEMKLYKKLAMAKPEKVVKKALRDVKRGRAVSVYGLSMKAVRVLCKLLPSSLIVRLIG
;
A
#
# COMPACT_ATOMS: atom_id res chain seq x y z
N MET A 1 -17.43 -8.61 19.65
CA MET A 1 -16.13 -8.33 19.00
C MET A 1 -16.32 -7.21 17.98
N LYS A 2 -15.56 -6.12 18.11
CA LYS A 2 -15.62 -4.99 17.18
C LYS A 2 -15.21 -5.41 15.75
N LYS A 3 -15.99 -5.00 14.76
CA LYS A 3 -15.71 -5.20 13.34
C LYS A 3 -14.84 -4.06 12.85
N VAL A 4 -13.61 -4.34 12.46
CA VAL A 4 -12.65 -3.28 12.15
C VAL A 4 -12.04 -3.40 10.76
N ALA A 5 -11.65 -2.23 10.22
CA ALA A 5 -10.65 -2.13 9.15
C ALA A 5 -9.34 -1.59 9.76
N ILE A 6 -8.19 -2.05 9.25
CA ILE A 6 -6.87 -1.54 9.63
C ILE A 6 -6.20 -0.98 8.38
N ILE A 7 -5.77 0.28 8.43
CA ILE A 7 -5.19 0.96 7.28
C ILE A 7 -3.87 1.60 7.70
N THR A 8 -2.76 1.13 7.12
CA THR A 8 -1.44 1.73 7.33
C THR A 8 -1.14 2.81 6.30
N GLY A 9 -0.24 3.75 6.62
CA GLY A 9 0.06 4.90 5.75
C GLY A 9 -1.12 5.87 5.62
N ALA A 10 -1.99 5.91 6.61
CA ALA A 10 -3.28 6.61 6.57
C ALA A 10 -3.17 8.15 6.58
N SER A 11 -2.02 8.72 6.93
CA SER A 11 -1.87 10.18 7.13
C SER A 11 -1.89 11.00 5.83
N SER A 12 -1.73 10.40 4.66
CA SER A 12 -1.72 11.13 3.38
C SER A 12 -2.03 10.25 2.18
N GLY A 13 -2.15 10.87 1.01
CA GLY A 13 -2.19 10.21 -0.30
C GLY A 13 -3.23 9.11 -0.43
N LEU A 14 -2.77 7.95 -0.91
CA LEU A 14 -3.65 6.78 -1.13
C LEU A 14 -4.21 6.24 0.19
N GLY A 15 -3.39 6.20 1.27
CA GLY A 15 -3.82 5.68 2.57
C GLY A 15 -4.99 6.49 3.14
N ARG A 16 -4.89 7.83 3.11
CA ARG A 16 -5.97 8.73 3.51
C ARG A 16 -7.24 8.50 2.68
N GLN A 17 -7.09 8.31 1.38
CA GLN A 17 -8.21 8.00 0.49
C GLN A 17 -8.82 6.62 0.76
N PHE A 18 -8.02 5.63 1.12
CA PHE A 18 -8.54 4.33 1.56
C PHE A 18 -9.40 4.47 2.82
N VAL A 19 -8.99 5.29 3.81
CA VAL A 19 -9.82 5.55 5.02
C VAL A 19 -11.17 6.13 4.62
N ILE A 20 -11.17 7.25 3.89
CA ILE A 20 -12.38 7.99 3.51
C ILE A 20 -13.35 7.10 2.71
N GLN A 21 -12.83 6.35 1.73
CA GLN A 21 -13.69 5.54 0.86
C GLN A 21 -14.12 4.22 1.48
N THR A 22 -13.31 3.65 2.40
CA THR A 22 -13.71 2.48 3.19
C THR A 22 -14.84 2.85 4.14
N ALA A 23 -14.76 3.98 4.83
CA ALA A 23 -15.82 4.48 5.69
C ALA A 23 -17.15 4.64 4.94
N LYS A 24 -17.11 5.20 3.71
CA LYS A 24 -18.29 5.35 2.86
C LYS A 24 -18.90 4.04 2.35
N SER A 25 -18.08 3.01 2.17
CA SER A 25 -18.50 1.75 1.50
C SER A 25 -18.70 0.56 2.43
N HIS A 26 -18.34 0.66 3.70
CA HIS A 26 -18.38 -0.44 4.67
C HIS A 26 -19.07 0.00 5.97
N GLY A 27 -20.30 0.48 5.88
CA GLY A 27 -21.10 0.97 7.03
C GLY A 27 -21.38 -0.08 8.10
N PHE A 28 -21.02 -1.35 7.88
CA PHE A 28 -21.13 -2.41 8.88
C PHE A 28 -19.93 -2.50 9.83
N LEU A 29 -18.85 -1.74 9.58
CA LEU A 29 -17.69 -1.68 10.45
C LEU A 29 -17.97 -0.76 11.65
N ASP A 30 -17.46 -1.15 12.80
CA ASP A 30 -17.57 -0.34 14.01
C ASP A 30 -16.45 0.72 14.07
N GLU A 31 -15.24 0.34 13.65
CA GLU A 31 -14.05 1.22 13.70
C GLU A 31 -13.15 1.06 12.47
N ILE A 32 -12.42 2.12 12.14
CA ILE A 32 -11.25 2.07 11.26
C ILE A 32 -10.02 2.45 12.07
N TRP A 33 -9.07 1.52 12.22
CA TRP A 33 -7.79 1.75 12.86
C TRP A 33 -6.81 2.31 11.85
N VAL A 34 -6.34 3.53 12.09
CA VAL A 34 -5.48 4.27 11.18
C VAL A 34 -4.07 4.36 11.73
N VAL A 35 -3.09 3.80 11.00
CA VAL A 35 -1.71 3.66 11.44
C VAL A 35 -0.79 4.54 10.59
N ALA A 36 -0.09 5.48 11.19
CA ALA A 36 0.96 6.29 10.56
C ALA A 36 1.79 7.00 11.64
N ARG A 37 2.88 7.68 11.22
CA ARG A 37 3.76 8.42 12.15
C ARG A 37 3.16 9.75 12.63
N ARG A 38 2.46 10.47 11.75
CA ARG A 38 1.93 11.83 11.99
C ARG A 38 0.60 11.73 12.74
N ALA A 39 0.64 11.94 14.05
CA ALA A 39 -0.52 11.82 14.94
C ALA A 39 -1.60 12.85 14.59
N ASP A 40 -1.22 14.11 14.38
CA ASP A 40 -2.08 15.23 13.97
C ASP A 40 -2.96 14.86 12.77
N ARG A 41 -2.34 14.34 11.71
CA ARG A 41 -3.03 13.91 10.49
C ARG A 41 -3.97 12.72 10.69
N LEU A 42 -3.69 11.87 11.66
CA LEU A 42 -4.59 10.75 12.00
C LEU A 42 -5.81 11.24 12.77
N PHE A 43 -5.64 12.23 13.68
CA PHE A 43 -6.76 12.85 14.39
C PHE A 43 -7.68 13.64 13.45
N GLU A 44 -7.13 14.37 12.48
CA GLU A 44 -7.91 15.05 11.43
C GLU A 44 -8.86 14.10 10.68
N LEU A 45 -8.50 12.82 10.51
CA LEU A 45 -9.37 11.83 9.88
C LEU A 45 -10.65 11.58 10.67
N GLY A 46 -10.61 11.66 12.00
CA GLY A 46 -11.78 11.54 12.87
C GLY A 46 -12.79 12.67 12.67
N VAL A 47 -12.29 13.88 12.39
CA VAL A 47 -13.15 15.02 12.06
C VAL A 47 -13.73 14.88 10.65
N LEU A 48 -12.92 14.43 9.69
CA LEU A 48 -13.31 14.31 8.29
C LEU A 48 -14.31 13.16 8.02
N VAL A 49 -14.25 12.10 8.84
CA VAL A 49 -15.07 10.90 8.69
C VAL A 49 -15.96 10.75 9.92
N SER A 50 -17.20 11.23 9.81
CA SER A 50 -18.15 11.28 10.92
C SER A 50 -19.06 10.06 11.07
N ASN A 51 -19.12 9.21 10.05
CA ASN A 51 -20.05 8.06 10.01
C ASN A 51 -19.50 6.75 10.58
N ILE A 52 -18.27 6.74 11.07
CA ILE A 52 -17.60 5.58 11.65
C ILE A 52 -16.49 6.05 12.61
N VAL A 53 -16.24 5.31 13.67
CA VAL A 53 -15.19 5.66 14.63
C VAL A 53 -13.81 5.46 13.99
N ILE A 54 -13.02 6.52 13.94
CA ILE A 54 -11.61 6.48 13.55
C ILE A 54 -10.76 6.32 14.81
N ARG A 55 -9.97 5.26 14.85
CA ARG A 55 -9.01 5.00 15.95
C ARG A 55 -7.60 5.29 15.48
N PRO A 56 -6.98 6.39 15.89
CA PRO A 56 -5.60 6.70 15.56
C PRO A 56 -4.62 5.79 16.33
N ILE A 57 -3.63 5.30 15.61
CA ILE A 57 -2.50 4.52 16.17
C ILE A 57 -1.22 5.17 15.62
N PRO A 58 -0.70 6.20 16.30
CA PRO A 58 0.57 6.83 15.93
C PRO A 58 1.71 5.83 16.11
N LEU A 59 2.29 5.39 14.99
CA LEU A 59 3.31 4.35 14.99
C LEU A 59 4.23 4.46 13.78
N ASP A 60 5.53 4.44 14.02
CA ASP A 60 6.52 4.28 12.96
C ASP A 60 6.75 2.80 12.68
N LEU A 61 6.30 2.36 11.51
CA LEU A 61 6.41 0.96 11.10
C LEU A 61 7.83 0.51 10.74
N ALA A 62 8.79 1.43 10.58
CA ALA A 62 10.20 1.12 10.40
C ALA A 62 10.87 0.65 11.68
N LYS A 63 10.32 1.00 12.85
CA LYS A 63 10.88 0.61 14.16
C LYS A 63 10.74 -0.87 14.42
N LYS A 64 11.75 -1.45 15.11
CA LYS A 64 11.85 -2.89 15.37
C LYS A 64 10.65 -3.42 16.20
N ASP A 65 10.18 -2.63 17.16
CA ASP A 65 9.08 -2.95 18.07
C ASP A 65 7.68 -2.74 17.49
N SER A 66 7.58 -2.12 16.32
CA SER A 66 6.29 -1.73 15.72
C SER A 66 5.31 -2.89 15.54
N ALA A 67 5.81 -4.04 15.12
CA ALA A 67 4.98 -5.23 14.94
C ALA A 67 4.49 -5.82 16.27
N GLU A 68 5.31 -5.72 17.32
CA GLU A 68 4.94 -6.13 18.66
C GLU A 68 3.86 -5.22 19.23
N ARG A 69 4.00 -3.92 19.09
CA ARG A 69 2.95 -2.97 19.49
C ARG A 69 1.61 -3.25 18.82
N ILE A 70 1.62 -3.57 17.51
CA ILE A 70 0.39 -3.96 16.81
C ILE A 70 -0.16 -5.27 17.38
N ARG A 71 0.68 -6.29 17.63
CA ARG A 71 0.22 -7.55 18.24
C ARG A 71 -0.40 -7.34 19.63
N ASN A 72 0.20 -6.49 20.46
CA ASN A 72 -0.30 -6.19 21.80
C ASN A 72 -1.67 -5.50 21.75
N ILE A 73 -1.86 -4.53 20.83
CA ILE A 73 -3.17 -3.90 20.62
C ILE A 73 -4.20 -4.95 20.16
N LEU A 74 -3.85 -5.79 19.20
CA LEU A 74 -4.74 -6.84 18.69
C LEU A 74 -5.08 -7.89 19.75
N ALA A 75 -4.12 -8.30 20.57
CA ALA A 75 -4.33 -9.27 21.65
C ALA A 75 -5.25 -8.73 22.75
N LYS A 76 -5.11 -7.44 23.09
CA LYS A 76 -5.97 -6.74 24.06
C LYS A 76 -7.39 -6.58 23.55
N GLU A 77 -7.55 -6.06 22.33
CA GLU A 77 -8.86 -5.68 21.76
C GLU A 77 -9.63 -6.87 21.15
N LYS A 78 -8.90 -7.90 20.70
CA LYS A 78 -9.45 -9.08 20.03
C LYS A 78 -10.50 -8.75 18.95
N PRO A 79 -10.17 -7.85 18.00
CA PRO A 79 -11.14 -7.40 17.00
C PRO A 79 -11.44 -8.47 15.96
N LYS A 80 -12.54 -8.31 15.23
CA LYS A 80 -12.82 -9.05 14.00
C LYS A 80 -12.44 -8.18 12.80
N VAL A 81 -11.31 -8.50 12.16
CA VAL A 81 -10.78 -7.69 11.06
C VAL A 81 -11.41 -8.11 9.74
N TYR A 82 -12.05 -7.18 9.05
CA TYR A 82 -12.67 -7.39 7.74
C TYR A 82 -11.83 -6.83 6.59
N VAL A 83 -11.06 -5.78 6.84
CA VAL A 83 -10.21 -5.16 5.82
C VAL A 83 -8.85 -4.82 6.43
N LEU A 84 -7.79 -5.25 5.77
CA LEU A 84 -6.42 -4.79 6.03
C LEU A 84 -5.91 -4.09 4.77
N VAL A 85 -5.50 -2.83 4.90
CA VAL A 85 -4.83 -2.08 3.82
C VAL A 85 -3.42 -1.74 4.26
N ASN A 86 -2.43 -2.39 3.66
CA ASN A 86 -1.03 -2.01 3.81
C ASN A 86 -0.68 -0.99 2.73
N CYS A 87 -0.69 0.29 3.11
CA CYS A 87 -0.44 1.43 2.22
C CYS A 87 0.79 2.26 2.65
N SER A 88 1.43 1.94 3.78
CA SER A 88 2.70 2.56 4.14
C SER A 88 3.75 2.23 3.08
N GLY A 89 4.53 3.24 2.68
CA GLY A 89 5.57 3.04 1.69
C GLY A 89 6.48 4.25 1.58
N LEU A 90 7.72 3.98 1.25
CA LEU A 90 8.78 4.95 1.01
C LEU A 90 9.41 4.66 -0.35
N GLY A 91 9.80 5.71 -1.07
CA GLY A 91 10.56 5.60 -2.31
C GLY A 91 11.56 6.72 -2.40
N LEU A 92 12.74 6.44 -2.94
CA LEU A 92 13.79 7.42 -3.22
C LEU A 92 14.32 7.18 -4.62
N ALA A 93 14.27 8.22 -5.46
CA ALA A 93 14.82 8.22 -6.81
C ALA A 93 16.29 8.68 -6.79
N GLY A 94 17.13 8.00 -7.56
CA GLY A 94 18.55 8.29 -7.68
C GLY A 94 19.33 7.05 -8.11
N LYS A 95 20.56 7.25 -8.62
CA LYS A 95 21.48 6.15 -8.90
C LYS A 95 21.83 5.42 -7.61
N PHE A 96 21.93 4.10 -7.66
CA PHE A 96 22.13 3.24 -6.50
C PHE A 96 23.40 3.61 -5.70
N ASP A 97 24.47 3.87 -6.39
CA ASP A 97 25.76 4.26 -5.82
C ASP A 97 25.80 5.67 -5.18
N ARG A 98 24.74 6.46 -5.36
CA ARG A 98 24.60 7.82 -4.83
C ARG A 98 23.50 7.96 -3.77
N GLN A 99 22.90 6.85 -3.36
CA GLN A 99 21.89 6.85 -2.31
C GLN A 99 22.51 6.47 -0.97
N GLU A 100 22.12 7.17 0.08
CA GLU A 100 22.53 6.85 1.44
C GLU A 100 22.00 5.47 1.85
N GLU A 101 22.87 4.65 2.44
CA GLU A 101 22.58 3.28 2.85
C GLU A 101 21.36 3.22 3.79
N GLU A 102 21.28 4.16 4.74
CA GLU A 102 20.16 4.24 5.66
C GLU A 102 18.81 4.41 4.93
N MET A 103 18.78 5.19 3.85
CA MET A 103 17.55 5.38 3.06
C MET A 103 17.19 4.14 2.26
N LEU A 104 18.17 3.39 1.76
CA LEU A 104 17.95 2.08 1.12
C LEU A 104 17.35 1.10 2.13
N ASP A 105 17.92 1.02 3.31
CA ASP A 105 17.43 0.22 4.43
C ASP A 105 16.01 0.58 4.83
N GLN A 106 15.72 1.87 4.96
CA GLN A 106 14.39 2.38 5.29
C GLN A 106 13.35 1.95 4.25
N MET A 107 13.68 1.96 2.95
CA MET A 107 12.78 1.47 1.91
C MET A 107 12.44 -0.01 2.11
N VAL A 108 13.44 -0.86 2.40
CA VAL A 108 13.23 -2.29 2.64
C VAL A 108 12.45 -2.52 3.93
N LYS A 109 12.83 -1.82 5.01
CA LYS A 109 12.16 -1.90 6.32
C LYS A 109 10.67 -1.55 6.22
N VAL A 110 10.33 -0.44 5.54
CA VAL A 110 8.92 0.01 5.44
C VAL A 110 8.14 -0.79 4.41
N ASN A 111 8.68 -0.96 3.20
CA ASN A 111 7.92 -1.53 2.09
C ASN A 111 7.78 -3.04 2.16
N CYS A 112 8.77 -3.75 2.73
CA CYS A 112 8.78 -5.21 2.78
C CYS A 112 8.55 -5.73 4.19
N LEU A 113 9.47 -5.41 5.11
CA LEU A 113 9.48 -6.01 6.44
C LEU A 113 8.25 -5.60 7.27
N ALA A 114 7.93 -4.31 7.34
CA ALA A 114 6.77 -3.80 8.06
C ALA A 114 5.46 -4.36 7.49
N LEU A 115 5.29 -4.32 6.18
CA LEU A 115 4.12 -4.88 5.49
C LEU A 115 3.92 -6.36 5.82
N THR A 116 4.99 -7.15 5.77
CA THR A 116 4.96 -8.59 6.09
C THR A 116 4.60 -8.82 7.56
N ARG A 117 5.24 -8.10 8.48
CA ARG A 117 5.00 -8.22 9.93
C ARG A 117 3.58 -7.81 10.31
N VAL A 118 3.07 -6.69 9.76
CA VAL A 118 1.69 -6.24 9.99
C VAL A 118 0.69 -7.26 9.45
N THR A 119 0.90 -7.75 8.23
CA THR A 119 0.03 -8.79 7.64
C THR A 119 0.01 -10.03 8.53
N ARG A 120 1.17 -10.51 8.98
CA ARG A 120 1.29 -11.70 9.85
C ARG A 120 0.62 -11.49 11.20
N ALA A 121 0.75 -10.29 11.81
CA ALA A 121 0.14 -9.96 13.09
C ALA A 121 -1.39 -9.90 13.02
N VAL A 122 -1.93 -9.34 11.93
CA VAL A 122 -3.38 -9.16 11.75
C VAL A 122 -4.07 -10.45 11.32
N LEU A 123 -3.37 -11.34 10.62
CA LEU A 123 -3.94 -12.54 9.99
C LEU A 123 -4.75 -13.44 10.94
N PRO A 124 -4.39 -13.70 12.21
CA PRO A 124 -5.19 -14.49 13.15
C PRO A 124 -6.57 -13.89 13.45
N TYR A 125 -6.69 -12.56 13.36
CA TYR A 125 -7.92 -11.83 13.68
C TYR A 125 -8.83 -11.61 12.47
N MET A 126 -8.41 -12.05 11.27
CA MET A 126 -9.17 -11.84 10.04
C MET A 126 -10.40 -12.75 9.96
N SER A 127 -11.52 -12.11 9.64
CA SER A 127 -12.80 -12.77 9.39
C SER A 127 -12.79 -13.62 8.11
N ARG A 128 -13.71 -14.58 7.98
CA ARG A 128 -14.01 -15.17 6.68
C ARG A 128 -14.50 -14.09 5.71
N LYS A 129 -14.13 -14.21 4.44
CA LYS A 129 -14.42 -13.22 3.38
C LYS A 129 -13.77 -11.85 3.61
N ALA A 130 -12.80 -11.76 4.54
CA ALA A 130 -12.02 -10.53 4.72
C ALA A 130 -11.18 -10.19 3.49
N ARG A 131 -10.71 -8.96 3.43
CA ARG A 131 -9.93 -8.41 2.32
C ARG A 131 -8.57 -7.90 2.80
N ILE A 132 -7.52 -8.33 2.12
CA ILE A 132 -6.17 -7.77 2.28
C ILE A 132 -5.85 -6.99 1.02
N VAL A 133 -5.51 -5.72 1.18
CA VAL A 133 -5.08 -4.82 0.12
C VAL A 133 -3.62 -4.49 0.34
N GLN A 134 -2.76 -4.89 -0.57
CA GLN A 134 -1.32 -4.61 -0.53
C GLN A 134 -1.00 -3.56 -1.58
N VAL A 135 -0.55 -2.37 -1.16
CA VAL A 135 -0.22 -1.31 -2.11
C VAL A 135 1.21 -1.50 -2.63
N ALA A 136 1.29 -2.13 -3.79
CA ALA A 136 2.49 -2.25 -4.61
C ALA A 136 2.73 -0.97 -5.46
N SER A 137 3.06 -1.11 -6.71
CA SER A 137 3.27 -0.04 -7.70
C SER A 137 3.31 -0.64 -9.10
N SER A 138 3.13 0.15 -10.16
CA SER A 138 3.52 -0.24 -11.52
C SER A 138 5.02 -0.51 -11.65
N ALA A 139 5.83 0.04 -10.75
CA ALA A 139 7.26 -0.27 -10.63
C ALA A 139 7.54 -1.75 -10.30
N ALA A 140 6.54 -2.49 -9.83
CA ALA A 140 6.65 -3.93 -9.60
C ALA A 140 6.69 -4.77 -10.89
N PHE A 141 6.41 -4.20 -12.04
CA PHE A 141 6.29 -4.94 -13.30
C PHE A 141 7.62 -5.10 -14.04
N VAL A 142 8.58 -4.23 -13.77
CA VAL A 142 9.88 -4.22 -14.45
C VAL A 142 10.94 -3.52 -13.59
N PRO A 143 12.22 -3.95 -13.63
CA PRO A 143 13.31 -3.24 -12.98
C PRO A 143 13.40 -1.79 -13.49
N GLN A 144 13.69 -0.84 -12.60
CA GLN A 144 13.76 0.58 -12.94
C GLN A 144 15.12 1.18 -12.59
N PRO A 145 15.99 1.48 -13.57
CA PRO A 145 17.20 2.25 -13.34
C PRO A 145 16.88 3.60 -12.67
N GLY A 146 17.69 3.99 -11.70
CA GLY A 146 17.44 5.18 -10.87
C GLY A 146 16.28 5.06 -9.88
N PHE A 147 15.68 3.87 -9.74
CA PHE A 147 14.64 3.58 -8.75
C PHE A 147 14.69 2.09 -8.34
N ALA A 148 15.88 1.51 -8.36
CA ALA A 148 16.13 0.07 -8.30
C ALA A 148 15.55 -0.57 -7.02
N VAL A 149 15.96 -0.07 -5.83
CA VAL A 149 15.50 -0.64 -4.56
C VAL A 149 13.99 -0.50 -4.39
N TYR A 150 13.43 0.66 -4.74
CA TYR A 150 11.97 0.84 -4.70
C TYR A 150 11.26 -0.17 -5.59
N ALA A 151 11.68 -0.32 -6.85
CA ALA A 151 11.08 -1.27 -7.78
C ALA A 151 11.16 -2.71 -7.25
N ALA A 152 12.32 -3.09 -6.71
CA ALA A 152 12.53 -4.40 -6.10
C ALA A 152 11.58 -4.62 -4.90
N THR A 153 11.43 -3.62 -4.00
CA THR A 153 10.49 -3.74 -2.87
C THR A 153 9.03 -3.87 -3.33
N LYS A 154 8.65 -3.20 -4.42
CA LYS A 154 7.29 -3.29 -4.96
C LYS A 154 7.03 -4.60 -5.72
N SER A 155 8.06 -5.18 -6.32
CA SER A 155 8.01 -6.55 -6.87
C SER A 155 7.84 -7.59 -5.75
N TYR A 156 8.55 -7.42 -4.62
CA TYR A 156 8.33 -8.22 -3.41
C TYR A 156 6.86 -8.18 -2.98
N VAL A 157 6.27 -6.98 -2.85
CA VAL A 157 4.87 -6.81 -2.43
C VAL A 157 3.91 -7.49 -3.41
N LEU A 158 4.13 -7.36 -4.71
CA LEU A 158 3.29 -7.99 -5.73
C LEU A 158 3.34 -9.52 -5.61
N ASN A 159 4.53 -10.11 -5.57
CA ASN A 159 4.71 -11.55 -5.50
C ASN A 159 4.17 -12.14 -4.20
N LEU A 160 4.47 -11.51 -3.05
CA LEU A 160 3.90 -11.90 -1.75
C LEU A 160 2.37 -11.88 -1.78
N SER A 161 1.77 -10.85 -2.39
CA SER A 161 0.31 -10.74 -2.47
C SER A 161 -0.31 -11.88 -3.28
N LEU A 162 0.32 -12.26 -4.38
CA LEU A 162 -0.18 -13.34 -5.23
C LEU A 162 -0.06 -14.70 -4.54
N ALA A 163 1.04 -14.96 -3.84
CA ALA A 163 1.24 -16.18 -3.06
C ALA A 163 0.23 -16.27 -1.91
N LEU A 164 0.14 -15.23 -1.07
CA LEU A 164 -0.80 -15.18 0.05
C LEU A 164 -2.26 -15.34 -0.41
N ARG A 165 -2.60 -14.82 -1.58
CA ARG A 165 -3.93 -15.01 -2.14
C ARG A 165 -4.29 -16.49 -2.31
N GLN A 166 -3.36 -17.31 -2.76
CA GLN A 166 -3.58 -18.75 -2.94
C GLN A 166 -3.60 -19.49 -1.60
N GLU A 167 -2.68 -19.17 -0.70
CA GLU A 167 -2.61 -19.78 0.64
C GLU A 167 -3.87 -19.52 1.46
N LEU A 168 -4.40 -18.29 1.39
CA LEU A 168 -5.54 -17.87 2.19
C LEU A 168 -6.92 -18.17 1.57
N LYS A 169 -6.93 -18.79 0.37
CA LYS A 169 -8.16 -19.11 -0.37
C LYS A 169 -9.11 -19.99 0.45
N LYS A 170 -8.59 -21.04 1.11
CA LYS A 170 -9.40 -21.94 1.95
C LYS A 170 -10.05 -21.22 3.15
N ARG A 171 -9.41 -20.15 3.66
CA ARG A 171 -9.97 -19.29 4.70
C ARG A 171 -11.00 -18.28 4.17
N GLY A 172 -11.22 -18.20 2.86
CA GLY A 172 -12.10 -17.25 2.21
C GLY A 172 -11.57 -15.80 2.24
N ILE A 173 -10.27 -15.60 2.54
CA ILE A 173 -9.63 -14.28 2.56
C ILE A 173 -9.14 -13.97 1.15
N ILE A 174 -9.49 -12.77 0.65
CA ILE A 174 -9.06 -12.31 -0.67
C ILE A 174 -7.93 -11.31 -0.52
N VAL A 175 -6.82 -11.58 -1.19
CA VAL A 175 -5.67 -10.66 -1.28
C VAL A 175 -5.65 -10.00 -2.65
N THR A 176 -5.50 -8.67 -2.67
CA THR A 176 -5.39 -7.86 -3.90
C THR A 176 -4.16 -6.99 -3.83
N ALA A 177 -3.26 -7.12 -4.81
CA ALA A 177 -2.17 -6.18 -5.03
C ALA A 177 -2.69 -4.97 -5.82
N VAL A 178 -2.54 -3.78 -5.27
CA VAL A 178 -2.85 -2.53 -5.96
C VAL A 178 -1.58 -1.97 -6.54
N CYS A 179 -1.50 -1.88 -7.88
CA CYS A 179 -0.33 -1.45 -8.63
C CYS A 179 -0.64 -0.12 -9.36
N PRO A 180 -0.63 1.02 -8.65
CA PRO A 180 -0.84 2.31 -9.28
C PRO A 180 0.36 2.71 -10.14
N GLY A 181 0.12 3.46 -11.21
CA GLY A 181 1.11 4.30 -11.85
C GLY A 181 1.40 5.55 -11.00
N PRO A 182 1.94 6.62 -11.59
CA PRO A 182 2.14 7.89 -10.89
C PRO A 182 0.82 8.45 -10.35
N VAL A 183 0.80 8.84 -9.07
CA VAL A 183 -0.39 9.41 -8.39
C VAL A 183 0.00 10.71 -7.71
N LYS A 184 -0.78 11.76 -7.88
CA LYS A 184 -0.54 13.08 -7.28
C LYS A 184 -0.68 13.01 -5.76
N THR A 185 0.45 12.79 -5.06
CA THR A 185 0.53 12.63 -3.59
C THR A 185 1.88 13.12 -3.08
N GLU A 186 1.97 13.43 -1.79
CA GLU A 186 3.21 13.78 -1.09
C GLU A 186 4.34 12.74 -1.28
N PHE A 187 4.01 11.51 -1.67
CA PHE A 187 5.01 10.47 -1.95
C PHE A 187 6.02 10.90 -3.03
N PHE A 188 5.56 11.56 -4.08
CA PHE A 188 6.46 11.98 -5.16
C PHE A 188 7.34 13.16 -4.75
N ASP A 189 6.84 14.06 -3.91
CA ASP A 189 7.64 15.17 -3.38
C ASP A 189 8.81 14.62 -2.53
N THR A 190 8.54 13.60 -1.72
CA THR A 190 9.55 12.90 -0.93
C THR A 190 10.48 12.06 -1.80
N ALA A 191 9.95 11.30 -2.75
CA ALA A 191 10.71 10.36 -3.56
C ALA A 191 11.72 11.05 -4.47
N TYR A 192 11.39 12.22 -4.99
CA TYR A 192 12.26 12.96 -5.92
C TYR A 192 13.09 14.05 -5.23
N GLN A 193 12.86 14.39 -3.96
CA GLN A 193 13.64 15.37 -3.18
C GLN A 193 13.97 16.64 -3.96
N LYS A 194 12.95 17.29 -4.56
CA LYS A 194 13.10 18.47 -5.43
C LYS A 194 13.86 18.23 -6.76
N LYS A 195 14.26 17.00 -7.08
CA LYS A 195 14.80 16.67 -8.41
C LYS A 195 13.67 16.70 -9.44
N GLU A 196 14.02 17.08 -10.66
CA GLU A 196 13.00 17.11 -11.74
C GLU A 196 12.50 15.71 -12.09
N MET A 197 11.20 15.54 -11.98
CA MET A 197 10.52 14.34 -12.45
C MET A 197 10.33 14.43 -13.97
N LYS A 198 10.66 13.35 -14.69
CA LYS A 198 10.45 13.25 -16.15
C LYS A 198 9.02 13.71 -16.53
N LEU A 199 8.88 14.56 -17.53
CA LEU A 199 7.62 15.23 -17.92
C LEU A 199 6.46 14.25 -18.15
N TYR A 200 6.72 13.11 -18.79
CA TYR A 200 5.69 12.10 -19.02
C TYR A 200 5.09 11.52 -17.74
N LYS A 201 5.87 11.45 -16.64
CA LYS A 201 5.36 11.03 -15.32
C LYS A 201 4.46 12.10 -14.71
N LYS A 202 4.80 13.38 -14.87
CA LYS A 202 3.95 14.49 -14.40
C LYS A 202 2.60 14.49 -15.12
N LEU A 203 2.60 14.32 -16.44
CA LEU A 203 1.38 14.28 -17.26
C LEU A 203 0.51 13.04 -17.01
N ALA A 204 1.13 11.93 -16.63
CA ALA A 204 0.43 10.67 -16.34
C ALA A 204 -0.12 10.55 -14.91
N MET A 205 0.03 11.58 -14.07
CA MET A 205 -0.40 11.53 -12.67
C MET A 205 -1.91 11.40 -12.52
N ALA A 206 -2.33 10.32 -11.88
CA ALA A 206 -3.72 10.08 -11.54
C ALA A 206 -4.11 10.77 -10.22
N LYS A 207 -5.39 11.12 -10.08
CA LYS A 207 -5.95 11.58 -8.80
C LYS A 207 -6.07 10.39 -7.83
N PRO A 208 -5.62 10.51 -6.56
CA PRO A 208 -5.65 9.41 -5.59
C PRO A 208 -7.06 8.87 -5.35
N GLU A 209 -8.08 9.73 -5.39
CA GLU A 209 -9.49 9.35 -5.23
C GLU A 209 -9.93 8.35 -6.30
N LYS A 210 -9.56 8.59 -7.56
CA LYS A 210 -9.92 7.73 -8.70
C LYS A 210 -9.21 6.38 -8.63
N VAL A 211 -7.94 6.39 -8.20
CA VAL A 211 -7.13 5.18 -8.03
C VAL A 211 -7.72 4.29 -6.93
N VAL A 212 -8.03 4.86 -5.76
CA VAL A 212 -8.61 4.11 -4.64
C VAL A 212 -10.02 3.60 -4.96
N LYS A 213 -10.86 4.43 -5.60
CA LYS A 213 -12.20 4.00 -6.06
C LYS A 213 -12.12 2.78 -6.97
N LYS A 214 -11.16 2.76 -7.89
CA LYS A 214 -10.92 1.59 -8.76
C LYS A 214 -10.40 0.41 -7.96
N ALA A 215 -9.45 0.61 -7.05
CA ALA A 215 -8.88 -0.43 -6.22
C ALA A 215 -9.97 -1.12 -5.37
N LEU A 216 -10.80 -0.37 -4.66
CA LEU A 216 -11.89 -0.92 -3.84
C LEU A 216 -12.92 -1.70 -4.69
N ARG A 217 -13.23 -1.23 -5.90
CA ARG A 217 -14.07 -1.97 -6.85
C ARG A 217 -13.45 -3.31 -7.23
N ASP A 218 -12.15 -3.34 -7.51
CA ASP A 218 -11.44 -4.56 -7.87
C ASP A 218 -11.33 -5.52 -6.68
N VAL A 219 -11.09 -4.99 -5.48
CA VAL A 219 -11.11 -5.75 -4.21
C VAL A 219 -12.48 -6.41 -3.98
N LYS A 220 -13.58 -5.66 -4.17
CA LYS A 220 -14.95 -6.20 -4.08
C LYS A 220 -15.18 -7.32 -5.07
N ARG A 221 -14.65 -7.20 -6.29
CA ARG A 221 -14.73 -8.22 -7.36
C ARG A 221 -13.74 -9.37 -7.17
N GLY A 222 -12.93 -9.35 -6.13
CA GLY A 222 -11.95 -10.38 -5.85
C GLY A 222 -10.81 -10.45 -6.86
N ARG A 223 -10.42 -9.36 -7.52
CA ARG A 223 -9.30 -9.36 -8.47
C ARG A 223 -7.96 -9.50 -7.75
N ALA A 224 -7.05 -10.30 -8.31
CA ALA A 224 -5.72 -10.51 -7.74
C ALA A 224 -4.86 -9.24 -7.83
N VAL A 225 -4.97 -8.50 -8.94
CA VAL A 225 -4.20 -7.29 -9.21
C VAL A 225 -5.12 -6.17 -9.70
N SER A 226 -5.02 -5.00 -9.08
CA SER A 226 -5.72 -3.78 -9.48
C SER A 226 -4.75 -2.80 -10.12
N VAL A 227 -5.03 -2.39 -11.36
CA VAL A 227 -4.26 -1.38 -12.10
C VAL A 227 -5.21 -0.29 -12.59
N TYR A 228 -4.89 0.96 -12.25
CA TYR A 228 -5.67 2.12 -12.70
C TYR A 228 -5.13 2.67 -14.03
N GLY A 229 -6.04 2.98 -14.94
CA GLY A 229 -5.74 3.57 -16.26
C GLY A 229 -5.43 2.52 -17.33
N LEU A 230 -5.80 2.85 -18.58
CA LEU A 230 -5.56 1.96 -19.72
C LEU A 230 -4.07 1.87 -20.08
N SER A 231 -3.36 3.00 -20.02
CA SER A 231 -1.91 3.04 -20.24
C SER A 231 -1.13 2.13 -19.31
N MET A 232 -1.44 2.16 -17.99
CA MET A 232 -0.77 1.30 -17.02
C MET A 232 -1.13 -0.18 -17.18
N LYS A 233 -2.32 -0.50 -17.68
CA LYS A 233 -2.68 -1.87 -18.03
C LYS A 233 -1.89 -2.35 -19.24
N ALA A 234 -1.74 -1.50 -20.28
CA ALA A 234 -0.92 -1.79 -21.44
C ALA A 234 0.55 -2.02 -21.04
N VAL A 235 1.12 -1.15 -20.20
CA VAL A 235 2.47 -1.35 -19.63
C VAL A 235 2.59 -2.69 -18.92
N ARG A 236 1.61 -3.07 -18.09
CA ARG A 236 1.63 -4.37 -17.41
C ARG A 236 1.64 -5.55 -18.38
N VAL A 237 0.85 -5.48 -19.47
CA VAL A 237 0.83 -6.54 -20.50
C VAL A 237 2.17 -6.59 -21.22
N LEU A 238 2.67 -5.44 -21.64
CA LEU A 238 3.95 -5.33 -22.34
C LEU A 238 5.12 -5.90 -21.51
N CYS A 239 5.18 -5.54 -20.22
CA CYS A 239 6.18 -6.07 -19.28
C CYS A 239 6.08 -7.59 -19.03
N LYS A 240 4.96 -8.23 -19.39
CA LYS A 240 4.83 -9.68 -19.33
C LYS A 240 5.26 -10.39 -20.60
N LEU A 241 5.15 -9.71 -21.75
CA LEU A 241 5.43 -10.30 -23.05
C LEU A 241 6.88 -10.08 -23.48
N LEU A 242 7.49 -8.97 -23.08
CA LEU A 242 8.86 -8.64 -23.46
C LEU A 242 9.88 -9.04 -22.40
N PRO A 243 11.10 -9.46 -22.80
CA PRO A 243 12.20 -9.67 -21.87
C PRO A 243 12.51 -8.42 -21.06
N SER A 244 12.72 -8.58 -19.75
CA SER A 244 13.03 -7.45 -18.86
C SER A 244 14.28 -6.67 -19.30
N SER A 245 15.29 -7.35 -19.86
CA SER A 245 16.51 -6.72 -20.41
C SER A 245 16.22 -5.72 -21.52
N LEU A 246 15.28 -6.02 -22.40
CA LEU A 246 14.88 -5.13 -23.47
C LEU A 246 14.15 -3.89 -22.91
N ILE A 247 13.22 -4.11 -21.99
CA ILE A 247 12.45 -3.01 -21.39
C ILE A 247 13.37 -2.07 -20.60
N VAL A 248 14.33 -2.63 -19.83
CA VAL A 248 15.29 -1.82 -19.05
C VAL A 248 16.12 -0.92 -19.95
N ARG A 249 16.57 -1.40 -21.14
CA ARG A 249 17.28 -0.57 -22.13
C ARG A 249 16.45 0.59 -22.66
N LEU A 250 15.13 0.40 -22.79
CA LEU A 250 14.23 1.44 -23.31
C LEU A 250 13.87 2.52 -22.29
N ILE A 251 13.92 2.22 -20.99
CA ILE A 251 13.50 3.15 -19.93
C ILE A 251 14.69 3.76 -19.14
N GLY A 252 15.88 3.19 -19.23
CA GLY A 252 17.15 3.70 -18.65
C GLY A 252 17.70 4.80 -19.47
#